data_2a48acf7754045ae042f74df37aecc9c
#
_entry.id   2a48acf7754045ae042f74df37aecc9c
#
_cell.length_a   1.000
_cell.length_b   1.000
_cell.length_c   1.000
_cell.angle_alpha   90.00
_cell.angle_beta   90.00
_cell.angle_gamma   90.00
#
_symmetry.space_group_name_H-M   'P 1'
#
loop_
_entity.id
_entity.type
_entity.pdbx_description
1 polymer ?
#
loop_
_entity_poly.entity_id
_entity_poly.type
_entity_poly.pdbx_seq_one_letter_code
_entity_poly.pdbx_strand_id
1 'polypeptide(L)'
;MRIVIIGAVAAGTSAAAKARRNDDFAEIVIYERDKDISYSGCGLPYYIGGDIEDINELTPRDVKFFKDKYDIEVKIQHEVISVDPDKKVLIIKNLLTDEVFEDHYEKLVLATGASPFIPKIEGIDKKHVFFLRNVENARDIKSFIEENKPTKAVIAGTGFIGFEVLESLANYSIDVTIVEVADKITPNLDIDMANFLENTLVKKGVKILKSTSINKILDKEIILSNENTIDADRKSTRLNSSHGIIW
;
A
#
# COMPACT_ATOMS: atom_id res chain seq x y z
N MET A 1 -25.88 12.25 18.93
CA MET A 1 -25.10 10.98 19.01
C MET A 1 -23.72 11.24 18.45
N ARG A 2 -22.66 10.82 19.19
CA ARG A 2 -21.27 10.94 18.73
C ARG A 2 -20.79 9.63 18.08
N ILE A 3 -20.42 9.70 16.80
CA ILE A 3 -19.92 8.55 16.01
C ILE A 3 -18.46 8.82 15.69
N VAL A 4 -17.57 7.93 16.14
CA VAL A 4 -16.17 7.99 15.79
C VAL A 4 -15.82 6.86 14.82
N ILE A 5 -15.01 7.17 13.83
CA ILE A 5 -14.60 6.24 12.77
C ILE A 5 -13.08 6.24 12.72
N ILE A 6 -12.48 5.06 12.69
CA ILE A 6 -11.03 4.89 12.55
C ILE A 6 -10.71 4.47 11.14
N GLY A 7 -10.03 5.33 10.39
CA GLY A 7 -9.66 5.15 8.98
C GLY A 7 -10.52 5.95 8.01
N ALA A 8 -9.90 6.64 7.08
CA ALA A 8 -10.53 7.61 6.17
C ALA A 8 -10.37 7.26 4.67
N VAL A 9 -10.18 6.02 4.30
CA VAL A 9 -10.07 5.65 2.88
C VAL A 9 -11.46 5.27 2.33
N ALA A 10 -11.73 4.02 1.99
CA ALA A 10 -12.98 3.63 1.34
C ALA A 10 -14.10 3.36 2.36
N ALA A 11 -13.88 2.45 3.30
CA ALA A 11 -14.91 1.99 4.23
C ALA A 11 -15.32 3.09 5.22
N GLY A 12 -14.34 3.79 5.82
CA GLY A 12 -14.61 4.81 6.82
C GLY A 12 -15.35 6.03 6.26
N THR A 13 -14.90 6.57 5.14
CA THR A 13 -15.57 7.70 4.48
C THR A 13 -16.97 7.34 3.99
N SER A 14 -17.17 6.11 3.50
CA SER A 14 -18.49 5.62 3.10
C SER A 14 -19.43 5.46 4.30
N ALA A 15 -18.92 4.92 5.42
CA ALA A 15 -19.67 4.78 6.67
C ALA A 15 -20.08 6.15 7.23
N ALA A 16 -19.14 7.11 7.25
CA ALA A 16 -19.39 8.47 7.72
C ALA A 16 -20.48 9.17 6.89
N ALA A 17 -20.36 9.14 5.56
CA ALA A 17 -21.35 9.72 4.67
C ALA A 17 -22.73 9.04 4.78
N LYS A 18 -22.76 7.72 5.03
CA LYS A 18 -24.01 7.01 5.29
C LYS A 18 -24.60 7.33 6.65
N ALA A 19 -23.77 7.44 7.67
CA ALA A 19 -24.21 7.86 9.01
C ALA A 19 -24.88 9.24 8.98
N ARG A 20 -24.27 10.23 8.32
CA ARG A 20 -24.83 11.57 8.15
C ARG A 20 -26.18 11.55 7.43
N ARG A 21 -26.34 10.75 6.39
CA ARG A 21 -27.63 10.62 5.67
C ARG A 21 -28.75 9.99 6.52
N ASN A 22 -28.39 9.26 7.58
CA ASN A 22 -29.38 8.64 8.48
C ASN A 22 -29.66 9.48 9.73
N ASP A 23 -28.72 10.37 10.11
CA ASP A 23 -28.85 11.25 11.28
C ASP A 23 -28.14 12.57 10.98
N ASP A 24 -28.95 13.60 10.67
CA ASP A 24 -28.45 14.93 10.33
C ASP A 24 -27.77 15.64 11.52
N PHE A 25 -28.07 15.21 12.74
CA PHE A 25 -27.56 15.80 13.98
C PHE A 25 -26.43 15.03 14.65
N ALA A 26 -26.03 13.88 14.08
CA ALA A 26 -24.92 13.15 14.65
C ALA A 26 -23.60 13.95 14.56
N GLU A 27 -22.84 13.97 15.62
CA GLU A 27 -21.45 14.42 15.58
C GLU A 27 -20.60 13.29 15.01
N ILE A 28 -19.94 13.50 13.88
CA ILE A 28 -19.17 12.47 13.18
C ILE A 28 -17.73 12.92 13.04
N VAL A 29 -16.82 12.13 13.61
CA VAL A 29 -15.37 12.36 13.57
C VAL A 29 -14.68 11.14 12.96
N ILE A 30 -13.74 11.38 12.05
CA ILE A 30 -12.87 10.35 11.50
C ILE A 30 -11.43 10.64 11.94
N TYR A 31 -10.75 9.65 12.49
CA TYR A 31 -9.32 9.68 12.74
C TYR A 31 -8.59 8.87 11.67
N GLU A 32 -7.62 9.49 11.02
CA GLU A 32 -6.77 8.86 10.00
C GLU A 32 -5.30 9.14 10.29
N ARG A 33 -4.48 8.10 10.29
CA ARG A 33 -3.04 8.22 10.56
C ARG A 33 -2.28 8.80 9.38
N ASP A 34 -2.73 8.51 8.15
CA ASP A 34 -2.08 9.00 6.94
C ASP A 34 -2.52 10.46 6.64
N LYS A 35 -1.80 11.12 5.74
CA LYS A 35 -2.17 12.47 5.28
C LYS A 35 -3.18 12.45 4.14
N ASP A 36 -3.22 11.37 3.36
CA ASP A 36 -4.10 11.22 2.21
C ASP A 36 -5.33 10.39 2.58
N ILE A 37 -6.51 10.87 2.21
CA ILE A 37 -7.79 10.23 2.49
C ILE A 37 -8.59 9.99 1.21
N SER A 38 -9.59 9.11 1.28
CA SER A 38 -10.55 8.88 0.18
C SER A 38 -9.90 8.66 -1.18
N TYR A 39 -8.74 8.02 -1.20
CA TYR A 39 -7.98 7.77 -2.43
C TYR A 39 -8.36 6.46 -3.11
N SER A 40 -8.09 6.39 -4.43
CA SER A 40 -8.22 5.19 -5.24
C SER A 40 -6.96 4.33 -5.12
N GLY A 41 -6.99 3.30 -4.27
CA GLY A 41 -5.86 2.37 -4.09
C GLY A 41 -5.49 1.63 -5.39
N CYS A 42 -6.50 1.23 -6.19
CA CYS A 42 -6.29 0.54 -7.47
C CYS A 42 -5.67 1.45 -8.56
N GLY A 43 -5.68 2.77 -8.38
CA GLY A 43 -5.05 3.72 -9.30
C GLY A 43 -3.55 3.90 -9.06
N LEU A 44 -3.03 3.51 -7.89
CA LEU A 44 -1.65 3.77 -7.50
C LEU A 44 -0.61 3.14 -8.46
N PRO A 45 -0.77 1.90 -8.94
CA PRO A 45 0.13 1.34 -9.94
C PRO A 45 0.16 2.16 -11.24
N TYR A 46 -0.98 2.64 -11.72
CA TYR A 46 -1.07 3.48 -12.93
C TYR A 46 -0.39 4.84 -12.76
N TYR A 47 -0.46 5.41 -11.55
CA TYR A 47 0.32 6.60 -11.23
C TYR A 47 1.82 6.32 -11.24
N ILE A 48 2.25 5.19 -10.68
CA ILE A 48 3.66 4.76 -10.74
C ILE A 48 4.10 4.59 -12.20
N GLY A 49 3.28 3.94 -13.03
CA GLY A 49 3.56 3.69 -14.45
C GLY A 49 3.52 4.92 -15.35
N GLY A 50 2.98 6.05 -14.85
CA GLY A 50 2.84 7.29 -15.61
C GLY A 50 1.56 7.37 -16.48
N ASP A 51 0.67 6.37 -16.40
CA ASP A 51 -0.64 6.42 -17.06
C ASP A 51 -1.57 7.46 -16.41
N ILE A 52 -1.35 7.72 -15.12
CA ILE A 52 -1.94 8.83 -14.37
C ILE A 52 -0.79 9.78 -14.01
N GLU A 53 -0.83 10.99 -14.49
CA GLU A 53 0.24 11.97 -14.29
C GLU A 53 0.12 12.67 -12.93
N ASP A 54 -1.08 13.09 -12.57
CA ASP A 54 -1.35 13.83 -11.33
C ASP A 54 -1.97 12.90 -10.27
N ILE A 55 -1.26 12.71 -9.17
CA ILE A 55 -1.74 11.93 -8.01
C ILE A 55 -3.05 12.49 -7.42
N ASN A 56 -3.33 13.78 -7.62
CA ASN A 56 -4.58 14.39 -7.16
C ASN A 56 -5.83 13.81 -7.85
N GLU A 57 -5.68 13.23 -9.03
CA GLU A 57 -6.77 12.50 -9.68
C GLU A 57 -7.22 11.27 -8.88
N LEU A 58 -6.28 10.68 -8.12
CA LEU A 58 -6.54 9.54 -7.25
C LEU A 58 -7.04 9.93 -5.86
N THR A 59 -6.96 11.22 -5.49
CA THR A 59 -7.39 11.75 -4.18
C THR A 59 -8.46 12.84 -4.34
N PRO A 60 -9.61 12.54 -4.99
CA PRO A 60 -10.58 13.57 -5.41
C PRO A 60 -11.33 14.24 -4.28
N ARG A 61 -11.18 13.78 -3.05
CA ARG A 61 -11.93 14.30 -1.88
C ARG A 61 -10.97 14.50 -0.72
N ASP A 62 -10.85 15.74 -0.31
CA ASP A 62 -10.05 16.18 0.82
C ASP A 62 -10.89 16.35 2.11
N VAL A 63 -10.22 16.75 3.19
CA VAL A 63 -10.84 17.03 4.49
C VAL A 63 -11.93 18.10 4.35
N LYS A 64 -11.68 19.14 3.54
CA LYS A 64 -12.61 20.22 3.30
C LYS A 64 -13.90 19.74 2.63
N PHE A 65 -13.79 18.85 1.65
CA PHE A 65 -14.97 18.23 1.00
C PHE A 65 -15.89 17.55 2.01
N PHE A 66 -15.33 16.78 2.95
CA PHE A 66 -16.15 16.08 3.96
C PHE A 66 -16.78 17.05 4.95
N LYS A 67 -16.08 18.11 5.33
CA LYS A 67 -16.61 19.15 6.20
C LYS A 67 -17.76 19.92 5.52
N ASP A 68 -17.53 20.42 4.31
CA ASP A 68 -18.47 21.29 3.62
C ASP A 68 -19.74 20.54 3.17
N LYS A 69 -19.57 19.31 2.68
CA LYS A 69 -20.69 18.55 2.12
C LYS A 69 -21.47 17.75 3.14
N TYR A 70 -20.81 17.25 4.16
CA TYR A 70 -21.40 16.30 5.10
C TYR A 70 -21.30 16.75 6.56
N ASP A 71 -20.69 17.87 6.84
CA ASP A 71 -20.35 18.33 8.20
C ASP A 71 -19.69 17.22 9.03
N ILE A 72 -18.71 16.52 8.42
CA ILE A 72 -17.90 15.48 9.03
C ILE A 72 -16.54 16.08 9.34
N GLU A 73 -16.08 15.94 10.58
CA GLU A 73 -14.73 16.29 10.98
C GLU A 73 -13.77 15.14 10.64
N VAL A 74 -12.74 15.40 9.82
CA VAL A 74 -11.69 14.44 9.51
C VAL A 74 -10.36 14.94 10.05
N LYS A 75 -9.78 14.19 10.96
CA LYS A 75 -8.47 14.45 11.57
C LYS A 75 -7.43 13.53 10.96
N ILE A 76 -6.70 14.05 9.98
CA ILE A 76 -5.56 13.36 9.35
C ILE A 76 -4.32 13.43 10.25
N GLN A 77 -3.38 12.52 10.06
CA GLN A 77 -2.16 12.39 10.89
C GLN A 77 -2.46 12.24 12.39
N HIS A 78 -3.58 11.55 12.67
CA HIS A 78 -4.02 11.21 14.01
C HIS A 78 -4.20 9.69 14.11
N GLU A 79 -3.32 9.04 14.82
CA GLU A 79 -3.35 7.59 15.01
C GLU A 79 -4.11 7.21 16.27
N VAL A 80 -5.12 6.37 16.14
CA VAL A 80 -5.77 5.75 17.31
C VAL A 80 -4.90 4.60 17.77
N ILE A 81 -4.25 4.75 18.92
CA ILE A 81 -3.29 3.78 19.47
C ILE A 81 -3.93 2.80 20.46
N SER A 82 -5.09 3.13 21.00
CA SER A 82 -5.82 2.24 21.92
C SER A 82 -7.32 2.51 21.88
N VAL A 83 -8.10 1.47 22.16
CA VAL A 83 -9.55 1.51 22.30
C VAL A 83 -9.93 0.80 23.60
N ASP A 84 -10.67 1.47 24.48
CA ASP A 84 -11.32 0.87 25.65
C ASP A 84 -12.83 0.78 25.35
N PRO A 85 -13.34 -0.41 24.96
CA PRO A 85 -14.74 -0.56 24.58
C PRO A 85 -15.72 -0.47 25.75
N ASP A 86 -15.26 -0.78 26.98
CA ASP A 86 -16.11 -0.76 28.18
C ASP A 86 -16.38 0.69 28.60
N LYS A 87 -15.36 1.53 28.57
CA LYS A 87 -15.46 2.95 28.86
C LYS A 87 -15.88 3.79 27.65
N LYS A 88 -15.83 3.21 26.44
CA LYS A 88 -16.03 3.91 25.15
C LYS A 88 -15.06 5.08 24.97
N VAL A 89 -13.80 4.83 25.25
CA VAL A 89 -12.70 5.80 25.14
C VAL A 89 -11.70 5.35 24.08
N LEU A 90 -11.15 6.32 23.37
CA LEU A 90 -10.02 6.16 22.45
C LEU A 90 -8.83 6.94 22.96
N ILE A 91 -7.64 6.40 22.78
CA ILE A 91 -6.39 7.13 22.94
C ILE A 91 -5.85 7.44 21.55
N ILE A 92 -5.66 8.71 21.27
CA ILE A 92 -5.24 9.21 19.97
C ILE A 92 -3.88 9.91 20.10
N LYS A 93 -3.00 9.63 19.15
CA LYS A 93 -1.73 10.33 19.01
C LYS A 93 -1.78 11.22 17.78
N ASN A 94 -1.53 12.52 17.94
CA ASN A 94 -1.26 13.44 16.85
C ASN A 94 0.18 13.21 16.36
N LEU A 95 0.34 12.74 15.13
CA LEU A 95 1.66 12.37 14.57
C LEU A 95 2.53 13.57 14.18
N LEU A 96 1.95 14.80 14.17
CA LEU A 96 2.70 16.03 13.91
C LEU A 96 3.32 16.63 15.18
N THR A 97 2.60 16.53 16.31
CA THR A 97 2.98 17.18 17.57
C THR A 97 3.43 16.20 18.63
N ASP A 98 3.27 14.88 18.39
CA ASP A 98 3.44 13.80 19.36
C ASP A 98 2.50 13.90 20.58
N GLU A 99 1.53 14.80 20.57
CA GLU A 99 0.52 14.93 21.60
C GLU A 99 -0.37 13.69 21.67
N VAL A 100 -0.62 13.20 22.86
CA VAL A 100 -1.55 12.08 23.12
C VAL A 100 -2.73 12.59 23.94
N PHE A 101 -3.94 12.31 23.47
CA PHE A 101 -5.18 12.73 24.13
C PHE A 101 -6.26 11.66 24.07
N GLU A 102 -7.29 11.83 24.89
CA GLU A 102 -8.44 10.95 24.95
C GLU A 102 -9.61 11.55 24.15
N ASP A 103 -10.41 10.68 23.52
CA ASP A 103 -11.71 11.03 22.95
C ASP A 103 -12.74 9.93 23.28
N HIS A 104 -14.01 10.31 23.29
CA HIS A 104 -15.13 9.45 23.66
C HIS A 104 -16.05 9.21 22.46
N TYR A 105 -16.71 8.06 22.43
CA TYR A 105 -17.70 7.74 21.39
C TYR A 105 -18.96 7.10 21.98
N GLU A 106 -20.09 7.30 21.33
CA GLU A 106 -21.28 6.49 21.55
C GLU A 106 -21.32 5.29 20.61
N LYS A 107 -20.90 5.49 19.36
CA LYS A 107 -20.72 4.44 18.34
C LYS A 107 -19.32 4.53 17.74
N LEU A 108 -18.72 3.38 17.53
CA LEU A 108 -17.38 3.25 16.93
C LEU A 108 -17.45 2.40 15.66
N VAL A 109 -16.81 2.88 14.60
CA VAL A 109 -16.63 2.15 13.34
C VAL A 109 -15.13 1.89 13.16
N LEU A 110 -14.76 0.62 13.06
CA LEU A 110 -13.39 0.21 12.76
C LEU A 110 -13.25 0.01 11.24
N ALA A 111 -12.54 0.93 10.59
CA ALA A 111 -12.27 0.91 9.15
C ALA A 111 -10.76 0.99 8.88
N THR A 112 -9.96 0.33 9.72
CA THR A 112 -8.50 0.43 9.81
C THR A 112 -7.77 -0.16 8.59
N GLY A 113 -8.48 -0.85 7.70
CA GLY A 113 -7.91 -1.46 6.51
C GLY A 113 -6.90 -2.58 6.83
N ALA A 114 -5.81 -2.62 6.06
CA ALA A 114 -4.73 -3.57 6.24
C ALA A 114 -3.37 -2.85 6.16
N SER A 115 -2.36 -3.44 6.76
CA SER A 115 -0.97 -3.02 6.61
C SER A 115 -0.18 -4.11 5.88
N PRO A 116 0.85 -3.77 5.11
CA PRO A 116 1.71 -4.76 4.50
C PRO A 116 2.36 -5.64 5.57
N PHE A 117 2.44 -6.93 5.29
CA PHE A 117 3.28 -7.81 6.08
C PHE A 117 4.74 -7.57 5.69
N ILE A 118 5.55 -7.10 6.63
CA ILE A 118 6.99 -6.88 6.43
C ILE A 118 7.73 -8.10 6.98
N PRO A 119 8.30 -8.95 6.12
CA PRO A 119 9.06 -10.11 6.57
C PRO A 119 10.37 -9.67 7.24
N LYS A 120 10.85 -10.50 8.17
CA LYS A 120 12.14 -10.27 8.84
C LYS A 120 13.28 -10.71 7.93
N ILE A 121 13.64 -9.86 6.97
CA ILE A 121 14.75 -10.08 6.02
C ILE A 121 15.81 -9.02 6.30
N GLU A 122 17.08 -9.43 6.38
CA GLU A 122 18.19 -8.49 6.53
C GLU A 122 18.25 -7.53 5.34
N GLY A 123 18.25 -6.23 5.60
CA GLY A 123 18.27 -5.18 4.59
C GLY A 123 16.89 -4.82 4.03
N ILE A 124 15.79 -5.23 4.68
CA ILE A 124 14.42 -4.87 4.30
C ILE A 124 14.14 -3.38 4.43
N ASP A 125 14.88 -2.69 5.28
CA ASP A 125 14.80 -1.26 5.61
C ASP A 125 15.65 -0.37 4.70
N LYS A 126 16.29 -0.93 3.68
CA LYS A 126 17.12 -0.16 2.75
C LYS A 126 16.27 0.80 1.90
N LYS A 127 16.81 1.97 1.59
CA LYS A 127 16.13 3.06 0.85
C LYS A 127 15.61 2.70 -0.54
N HIS A 128 16.07 1.61 -1.12
CA HIS A 128 15.63 1.11 -2.41
C HIS A 128 14.67 -0.10 -2.28
N VAL A 129 14.12 -0.33 -1.10
CA VAL A 129 13.09 -1.33 -0.83
C VAL A 129 11.80 -0.60 -0.54
N PHE A 130 10.74 -0.95 -1.26
CA PHE A 130 9.46 -0.28 -1.19
C PHE A 130 8.32 -1.25 -0.90
N PHE A 131 7.25 -0.70 -0.35
CA PHE A 131 5.98 -1.36 -0.14
C PHE A 131 4.90 -0.48 -0.77
N LEU A 132 3.95 -1.05 -1.49
CA LEU A 132 2.85 -0.25 -2.05
C LEU A 132 1.57 -0.50 -1.27
N ARG A 133 1.14 0.49 -0.51
CA ARG A 133 -0.10 0.43 0.27
C ARG A 133 -0.93 1.70 0.16
N ASN A 134 -0.30 2.84 0.19
CA ASN A 134 -0.95 4.14 0.23
C ASN A 134 -0.33 5.11 -0.79
N VAL A 135 -0.86 6.31 -0.83
CA VAL A 135 -0.47 7.36 -1.78
C VAL A 135 1.00 7.77 -1.60
N GLU A 136 1.48 7.84 -0.35
CA GLU A 136 2.87 8.18 -0.06
C GLU A 136 3.83 7.16 -0.66
N ASN A 137 3.55 5.87 -0.45
CA ASN A 137 4.36 4.81 -1.04
C ASN A 137 4.43 4.91 -2.58
N ALA A 138 3.33 5.25 -3.23
CA ALA A 138 3.32 5.43 -4.69
C ALA A 138 4.16 6.64 -5.13
N ARG A 139 4.12 7.75 -4.36
CA ARG A 139 4.99 8.93 -4.60
C ARG A 139 6.46 8.55 -4.44
N ASP A 140 6.81 7.84 -3.36
CA ASP A 140 8.20 7.43 -3.09
C ASP A 140 8.74 6.54 -4.22
N ILE A 141 7.96 5.56 -4.67
CA ILE A 141 8.34 4.65 -5.76
C ILE A 141 8.54 5.44 -7.06
N LYS A 142 7.58 6.29 -7.44
CA LYS A 142 7.67 7.10 -8.66
C LYS A 142 8.87 8.04 -8.62
N SER A 143 9.05 8.76 -7.53
CA SER A 143 10.21 9.66 -7.35
C SER A 143 11.53 8.90 -7.45
N PHE A 144 11.61 7.71 -6.82
CA PHE A 144 12.80 6.88 -6.91
C PHE A 144 13.11 6.46 -8.35
N ILE A 145 12.09 6.04 -9.12
CA ILE A 145 12.24 5.66 -10.53
C ILE A 145 12.75 6.86 -11.36
N GLU A 146 12.13 8.02 -11.19
CA GLU A 146 12.46 9.23 -11.95
C GLU A 146 13.87 9.76 -11.64
N GLU A 147 14.27 9.75 -10.37
CA GLU A 147 15.57 10.26 -9.91
C GLU A 147 16.72 9.30 -10.21
N ASN A 148 16.50 8.01 -9.98
CA ASN A 148 17.58 7.01 -10.04
C ASN A 148 17.64 6.28 -11.38
N LYS A 149 16.56 6.29 -12.19
CA LYS A 149 16.44 5.62 -13.48
C LYS A 149 16.95 4.17 -13.43
N PRO A 150 16.37 3.34 -12.55
CA PRO A 150 16.80 1.98 -12.39
C PRO A 150 16.59 1.18 -13.68
N THR A 151 17.48 0.24 -13.96
CA THR A 151 17.40 -0.64 -15.12
C THR A 151 16.89 -2.04 -14.77
N LYS A 152 16.89 -2.39 -13.49
CA LYS A 152 16.45 -3.70 -12.99
C LYS A 152 15.58 -3.53 -11.75
N ALA A 153 14.59 -4.40 -11.61
CA ALA A 153 13.77 -4.50 -10.41
C ALA A 153 13.52 -5.95 -10.03
N VAL A 154 13.29 -6.18 -8.75
CA VAL A 154 12.87 -7.48 -8.24
C VAL A 154 11.53 -7.31 -7.53
N ILE A 155 10.53 -8.07 -7.95
CA ILE A 155 9.22 -8.15 -7.31
C ILE A 155 9.17 -9.44 -6.51
N ALA A 156 8.91 -9.36 -5.21
CA ALA A 156 8.71 -10.54 -4.37
C ALA A 156 7.22 -10.81 -4.18
N GLY A 157 6.81 -11.96 -4.69
CA GLY A 157 5.42 -12.42 -4.69
C GLY A 157 4.69 -12.16 -6.01
N THR A 158 3.67 -13.00 -6.24
CA THR A 158 2.85 -13.00 -7.47
C THR A 158 1.38 -12.67 -7.16
N GLY A 159 1.16 -11.73 -6.22
CA GLY A 159 -0.16 -11.14 -5.98
C GLY A 159 -0.56 -10.19 -7.11
N PHE A 160 -1.86 -9.86 -7.21
CA PHE A 160 -2.39 -8.97 -8.27
C PHE A 160 -1.65 -7.64 -8.38
N ILE A 161 -1.35 -7.01 -7.26
CA ILE A 161 -0.65 -5.72 -7.24
C ILE A 161 0.81 -5.87 -7.73
N GLY A 162 1.46 -7.02 -7.45
CA GLY A 162 2.79 -7.31 -8.01
C GLY A 162 2.77 -7.30 -9.54
N PHE A 163 1.70 -7.82 -10.17
CA PHE A 163 1.54 -7.78 -11.62
C PHE A 163 1.18 -6.39 -12.16
N GLU A 164 0.33 -5.64 -11.46
CA GLU A 164 -0.01 -4.26 -11.84
C GLU A 164 1.24 -3.38 -11.86
N VAL A 165 2.14 -3.58 -10.91
CA VAL A 165 3.38 -2.83 -10.90
C VAL A 165 4.42 -3.39 -11.87
N LEU A 166 4.47 -4.70 -12.09
CA LEU A 166 5.26 -5.26 -13.19
C LEU A 166 4.92 -4.54 -14.51
N GLU A 167 3.63 -4.38 -14.80
CA GLU A 167 3.15 -3.67 -15.97
C GLU A 167 3.58 -2.19 -15.95
N SER A 168 3.43 -1.53 -14.82
CA SER A 168 3.86 -0.14 -14.63
C SER A 168 5.37 0.04 -14.84
N LEU A 169 6.20 -0.89 -14.34
CA LEU A 169 7.66 -0.84 -14.53
C LEU A 169 8.08 -1.09 -15.98
N ALA A 170 7.30 -1.84 -16.75
CA ALA A 170 7.56 -2.05 -18.17
C ALA A 170 7.53 -0.74 -18.98
N ASN A 171 6.72 0.26 -18.56
CA ASN A 171 6.68 1.58 -19.18
C ASN A 171 8.02 2.31 -19.09
N TYR A 172 8.86 1.98 -18.12
CA TYR A 172 10.20 2.55 -17.93
C TYR A 172 11.32 1.68 -18.51
N SER A 173 10.99 0.60 -19.23
CA SER A 173 11.97 -0.36 -19.78
C SER A 173 12.86 -0.98 -18.68
N ILE A 174 12.30 -1.26 -17.51
CA ILE A 174 12.99 -1.88 -16.39
C ILE A 174 12.88 -3.41 -16.51
N ASP A 175 14.02 -4.09 -16.49
CA ASP A 175 14.07 -5.55 -16.46
C ASP A 175 13.59 -6.10 -15.12
N VAL A 176 12.47 -6.82 -15.11
CA VAL A 176 11.86 -7.31 -13.88
C VAL A 176 12.17 -8.79 -13.66
N THR A 177 12.61 -9.11 -12.46
CA THR A 177 12.66 -10.49 -11.94
C THR A 177 11.61 -10.66 -10.86
N ILE A 178 10.74 -11.67 -10.99
CA ILE A 178 9.78 -12.05 -9.96
C ILE A 178 10.37 -13.20 -9.12
N VAL A 179 10.30 -13.09 -7.81
CA VAL A 179 10.66 -14.15 -6.85
C VAL A 179 9.39 -14.58 -6.12
N GLU A 180 9.04 -15.87 -6.23
CA GLU A 180 7.81 -16.44 -5.65
C GLU A 180 8.17 -17.67 -4.79
N VAL A 181 7.63 -17.70 -3.56
CA VAL A 181 7.86 -18.83 -2.62
C VAL A 181 7.08 -20.08 -3.00
N ALA A 182 5.93 -19.92 -3.65
CA ALA A 182 5.14 -21.03 -4.14
C ALA A 182 5.77 -21.68 -5.39
N ASP A 183 5.34 -22.88 -5.70
CA ASP A 183 5.75 -23.63 -6.89
C ASP A 183 5.05 -23.18 -8.18
N LYS A 184 4.02 -22.32 -8.05
CA LYS A 184 3.30 -21.67 -9.15
C LYS A 184 3.12 -20.18 -8.87
N ILE A 185 3.02 -19.39 -9.93
CA ILE A 185 2.61 -18.00 -9.81
C ILE A 185 1.10 -17.92 -9.53
N THR A 186 0.65 -16.78 -8.98
CA THR A 186 -0.77 -16.58 -8.67
C THR A 186 -1.42 -17.78 -7.99
N PRO A 187 -1.05 -18.11 -6.73
CA PRO A 187 -1.53 -19.31 -6.04
C PRO A 187 -3.06 -19.43 -6.01
N ASN A 188 -3.77 -18.33 -6.15
CA ASN A 188 -5.23 -18.25 -6.13
C ASN A 188 -5.91 -18.61 -7.48
N LEU A 189 -5.14 -18.74 -8.57
CA LEU A 189 -5.67 -19.15 -9.87
C LEU A 189 -5.54 -20.68 -10.05
N ASP A 190 -6.40 -21.23 -10.91
CA ASP A 190 -6.26 -22.61 -11.36
C ASP A 190 -4.95 -22.80 -12.13
N ILE A 191 -4.44 -24.02 -12.14
CA ILE A 191 -3.07 -24.31 -12.64
C ILE A 191 -2.92 -23.99 -14.13
N ASP A 192 -3.94 -24.20 -14.92
CA ASP A 192 -3.93 -23.91 -16.36
C ASP A 192 -3.86 -22.40 -16.63
N MET A 193 -4.59 -21.60 -15.86
CA MET A 193 -4.56 -20.15 -15.93
C MET A 193 -3.21 -19.58 -15.42
N ALA A 194 -2.69 -20.13 -14.32
CA ALA A 194 -1.38 -19.74 -13.81
C ALA A 194 -0.28 -20.04 -14.84
N ASN A 195 -0.31 -21.21 -15.48
CA ASN A 195 0.65 -21.59 -16.52
C ASN A 195 0.51 -20.71 -17.78
N PHE A 196 -0.72 -20.36 -18.17
CA PHE A 196 -0.93 -19.44 -19.29
C PHE A 196 -0.32 -18.07 -19.02
N LEU A 197 -0.55 -17.51 -17.83
CA LEU A 197 0.01 -16.24 -17.41
C LEU A 197 1.55 -16.29 -17.34
N GLU A 198 2.12 -17.33 -16.71
CA GLU A 198 3.57 -17.53 -16.62
C GLU A 198 4.21 -17.56 -18.01
N ASN A 199 3.67 -18.36 -18.91
CA ASN A 199 4.17 -18.44 -20.28
C ASN A 199 4.09 -17.11 -21.02
N THR A 200 3.05 -16.32 -20.75
CA THR A 200 2.88 -14.99 -21.34
C THR A 200 3.95 -14.02 -20.82
N LEU A 201 4.20 -14.01 -19.53
CA LEU A 201 5.20 -13.15 -18.91
C LEU A 201 6.62 -13.52 -19.35
N VAL A 202 6.95 -14.81 -19.41
CA VAL A 202 8.26 -15.29 -19.88
C VAL A 202 8.49 -14.89 -21.33
N LYS A 203 7.48 -14.99 -22.20
CA LYS A 203 7.55 -14.51 -23.60
C LYS A 203 7.79 -13.00 -23.71
N LYS A 204 7.35 -12.23 -22.72
CA LYS A 204 7.61 -10.79 -22.60
C LYS A 204 8.97 -10.46 -21.95
N GLY A 205 9.78 -11.46 -21.62
CA GLY A 205 11.12 -11.27 -21.05
C GLY A 205 11.19 -11.22 -19.53
N VAL A 206 10.06 -11.42 -18.83
CA VAL A 206 10.05 -11.42 -17.36
C VAL A 206 10.73 -12.69 -16.84
N LYS A 207 11.71 -12.53 -15.96
CA LYS A 207 12.35 -13.66 -15.27
C LYS A 207 11.52 -14.03 -14.03
N ILE A 208 11.18 -15.31 -13.89
CA ILE A 208 10.38 -15.82 -12.78
C ILE A 208 11.16 -16.91 -12.03
N LEU A 209 11.34 -16.74 -10.74
CA LEU A 209 12.00 -17.68 -9.83
C LEU A 209 10.97 -18.19 -8.82
N LYS A 210 10.47 -19.39 -9.05
CA LYS A 210 9.50 -20.08 -8.17
C LYS A 210 10.21 -20.92 -7.10
N SER A 211 9.45 -21.34 -6.09
CA SER A 211 9.96 -22.11 -4.94
C SER A 211 11.21 -21.46 -4.32
N THR A 212 11.23 -20.14 -4.31
CA THR A 212 12.40 -19.35 -3.94
C THR A 212 11.97 -18.17 -3.07
N SER A 213 12.70 -17.91 -1.98
CA SER A 213 12.51 -16.74 -1.14
C SER A 213 13.75 -15.85 -1.14
N ILE A 214 13.56 -14.60 -0.69
CA ILE A 214 14.66 -13.67 -0.46
C ILE A 214 15.15 -13.87 0.98
N ASN A 215 16.43 -14.13 1.16
CA ASN A 215 17.05 -14.29 2.47
C ASN A 215 17.69 -12.99 2.95
N LYS A 216 18.33 -12.24 2.05
CA LYS A 216 19.06 -11.02 2.41
C LYS A 216 19.08 -10.03 1.24
N ILE A 217 19.03 -8.75 1.57
CA ILE A 217 19.07 -7.65 0.62
C ILE A 217 20.33 -6.83 0.88
N LEU A 218 21.24 -6.81 -0.09
CA LEU A 218 22.44 -5.99 -0.07
C LEU A 218 22.28 -4.78 -1.01
N ASP A 219 23.27 -3.89 -1.04
CA ASP A 219 23.18 -2.68 -1.87
C ASP A 219 23.23 -2.95 -3.37
N LYS A 220 23.85 -4.08 -3.77
CA LYS A 220 24.06 -4.44 -5.17
C LYS A 220 23.54 -5.82 -5.56
N GLU A 221 23.08 -6.61 -4.62
CA GLU A 221 22.63 -7.97 -4.87
C GLU A 221 21.57 -8.42 -3.87
N ILE A 222 20.77 -9.39 -4.27
CA ILE A 222 19.81 -10.09 -3.42
C ILE A 222 20.26 -11.53 -3.28
N ILE A 223 20.38 -12.01 -2.06
CA ILE A 223 20.68 -13.40 -1.76
C ILE A 223 19.36 -14.16 -1.59
N LEU A 224 19.22 -15.22 -2.34
CA LEU A 224 18.04 -16.10 -2.34
C LEU A 224 18.20 -17.28 -1.39
N SER A 225 17.09 -17.97 -1.11
CA SER A 225 17.07 -19.17 -0.24
C SER A 225 17.90 -20.35 -0.75
N ASN A 226 18.16 -20.41 -2.03
CA ASN A 226 19.00 -21.41 -2.67
C ASN A 226 20.49 -20.97 -2.83
N GLU A 227 20.91 -19.94 -2.09
CA GLU A 227 22.24 -19.33 -2.12
C GLU A 227 22.60 -18.64 -3.44
N ASN A 228 21.75 -18.69 -4.45
CA ASN A 228 21.93 -17.89 -5.66
C ASN A 228 21.76 -16.41 -5.37
N THR A 229 22.37 -15.58 -6.20
CA THR A 229 22.25 -14.13 -6.13
C THR A 229 21.54 -13.57 -7.36
N ILE A 230 20.76 -12.52 -7.15
CA ILE A 230 20.29 -11.64 -8.22
C ILE A 230 21.12 -10.37 -8.15
N ASP A 231 21.82 -10.07 -9.22
CA ASP A 231 22.58 -8.84 -9.36
C ASP A 231 21.59 -7.65 -9.37
N ALA A 232 21.83 -6.74 -8.47
CA ALA A 232 21.09 -5.49 -8.35
C ALA A 232 22.08 -4.37 -8.59
N ASP A 233 22.10 -3.82 -9.80
CA ASP A 233 22.89 -2.65 -10.14
C ASP A 233 22.62 -1.51 -9.13
N ARG A 234 23.54 -0.55 -8.99
CA ARG A 234 23.35 0.67 -8.18
C ARG A 234 22.05 1.42 -8.52
N LYS A 235 21.44 1.11 -9.66
CA LYS A 235 20.21 1.67 -10.19
C LYS A 235 19.02 0.69 -10.09
N SER A 236 19.07 -0.39 -9.29
CA SER A 236 17.96 -1.33 -9.20
C SER A 236 16.95 -0.94 -8.12
N THR A 237 15.70 -0.98 -8.47
CA THR A 237 14.56 -0.86 -7.56
C THR A 237 14.15 -2.26 -7.11
N ARG A 238 13.90 -2.45 -5.82
CA ARG A 238 13.44 -3.71 -5.25
C ARG A 238 12.07 -3.54 -4.66
N LEU A 239 11.18 -4.39 -5.12
CA LEU A 239 9.77 -4.30 -4.79
C LEU A 239 9.33 -5.64 -4.21
N ASN A 240 8.67 -5.69 -3.07
CA ASN A 240 8.34 -6.90 -2.34
C ASN A 240 6.85 -6.99 -2.01
N SER A 241 6.14 -8.10 -2.26
CA SER A 241 4.71 -8.23 -2.11
C SER A 241 4.25 -9.46 -1.34
N SER A 242 3.52 -9.31 -0.26
CA SER A 242 2.70 -10.38 0.31
C SER A 242 1.38 -9.79 0.79
N HIS A 243 0.26 -10.41 0.73
CA HIS A 243 -1.11 -9.94 1.05
C HIS A 243 -1.27 -8.45 1.34
N GLY A 244 -0.32 -7.78 1.15
CA GLY A 244 0.10 -6.46 0.91
C GLY A 244 1.46 -6.60 0.32
N ILE A 245 1.66 -6.02 -0.68
CA ILE A 245 2.74 -5.94 -1.56
C ILE A 245 3.97 -5.51 -0.82
N ILE A 246 4.93 -6.37 -0.83
CA ILE A 246 6.30 -6.00 -0.62
C ILE A 246 6.89 -5.74 -2.00
N TRP A 247 7.46 -4.64 -2.14
CA TRP A 247 8.17 -4.25 -3.33
C TRP A 247 9.65 -4.31 -3.05
#